data_46bf379e72dabdf0984f4d960ac25f54
#
_entry.id   46bf379e72dabdf0984f4d960ac25f54
#
_cell.length_a   1.000
_cell.length_b   1.000
_cell.length_c   1.000
_cell.angle_alpha   90.00
_cell.angle_beta   90.00
_cell.angle_gamma   90.00
#
_symmetry.space_group_name_H-M   'P 1'
#
loop_
_entity.id
_entity.type
_entity.pdbx_description
1 polymer ?
#
loop_
_entity_poly.entity_id
_entity_poly.type
_entity_poly.pdbx_seq_one_letter_code
_entity_poly.pdbx_strand_id
1 'polypeptide(L)'
;MKSTIKILLMVVLTVFLILEIAEIGQSIISAFGDSSSRKPLASNQYTGVAYLDSAQCTGSLLTGGLYVLTAAHCLNEGGVKVPAETAIKAIFKFPSGEVSIPVSNYYIHPGWTGYESEVGNDIAILKLKRAAPPTIEQYEINRNKNEIGKVFRKVGYGYIGLGATGQDKNSNSEAKRYSGQNRYDALIDVLKNATESDMSELVLGSQLIFDFDDGTAEHDALGRHFPRLRDRGLGKNEIATASGDSGGPSFVDRKIGGISSWGYSDRGFFKTNIADIDKIDNNGSFGEISGDTRVSFYAAWIDRVTKNK
;
A
#
# COMPACT_ATOMS: atom_id res chain seq x y z
N MET A 1 -49.14 19.48 -20.72
CA MET A 1 -48.71 18.24 -20.07
C MET A 1 -47.42 17.58 -20.60
N LYS A 2 -47.02 17.72 -21.88
CA LYS A 2 -45.80 17.09 -22.41
C LYS A 2 -44.49 17.85 -22.08
N SER A 3 -44.54 19.13 -21.68
CA SER A 3 -43.37 19.93 -21.35
C SER A 3 -42.88 19.72 -19.92
N THR A 4 -43.78 19.51 -18.98
CA THR A 4 -43.47 19.34 -17.53
C THR A 4 -42.80 18.00 -17.23
N ILE A 5 -43.10 16.96 -18.01
CA ILE A 5 -42.51 15.62 -17.82
C ILE A 5 -41.06 15.60 -18.29
N LYS A 6 -40.70 16.35 -19.35
CA LYS A 6 -39.29 16.43 -19.80
C LYS A 6 -38.35 17.15 -18.81
N ILE A 7 -38.85 18.19 -18.12
CA ILE A 7 -38.11 18.92 -17.11
C ILE A 7 -37.90 18.06 -15.85
N LEU A 8 -38.90 17.28 -15.47
CA LEU A 8 -38.78 16.39 -14.29
C LEU A 8 -37.82 15.23 -14.55
N LEU A 9 -37.82 14.67 -15.78
CA LEU A 9 -36.86 13.61 -16.15
C LEU A 9 -35.41 14.13 -16.20
N MET A 10 -35.22 15.37 -16.65
CA MET A 10 -33.89 15.98 -16.72
C MET A 10 -33.32 16.35 -15.33
N VAL A 11 -34.19 16.74 -14.39
CA VAL A 11 -33.78 17.03 -13.00
C VAL A 11 -33.48 15.73 -12.24
N VAL A 12 -34.22 14.64 -12.49
CA VAL A 12 -33.92 13.33 -11.87
C VAL A 12 -32.62 12.73 -12.42
N LEU A 13 -32.33 12.87 -13.74
CA LEU A 13 -31.05 12.42 -14.31
C LEU A 13 -29.85 13.24 -13.81
N THR A 14 -30.03 14.54 -13.57
CA THR A 14 -28.95 15.41 -13.04
C THR A 14 -28.69 15.15 -11.56
N VAL A 15 -29.69 14.74 -10.79
CA VAL A 15 -29.51 14.38 -9.37
C VAL A 15 -28.84 13.00 -9.21
N PHE A 16 -29.04 12.06 -10.14
CA PHE A 16 -28.30 10.79 -10.13
C PHE A 16 -26.86 10.91 -10.64
N LEU A 17 -26.52 11.97 -11.40
CA LEU A 17 -25.15 12.20 -11.89
C LEU A 17 -24.27 13.01 -10.92
N ILE A 18 -24.86 13.53 -9.84
CA ILE A 18 -24.13 14.35 -8.83
C ILE A 18 -23.81 13.53 -7.56
N LEU A 19 -24.16 12.27 -7.49
CA LEU A 19 -23.86 11.39 -6.33
C LEU A 19 -22.70 10.42 -6.52
N GLU A 20 -21.92 10.55 -7.59
CA GLU A 20 -20.49 10.23 -7.57
C GLU A 20 -19.71 11.46 -7.06
N ILE A 21 -20.03 11.92 -5.85
CA ILE A 21 -19.09 12.71 -5.07
C ILE A 21 -17.94 11.76 -4.83
N ALA A 22 -16.84 12.01 -5.54
CA ALA A 22 -15.56 11.40 -5.29
C ALA A 22 -15.39 11.30 -3.77
N GLU A 23 -15.46 10.08 -3.22
CA GLU A 23 -14.92 9.83 -1.90
C GLU A 23 -13.47 10.27 -1.98
N ILE A 24 -13.18 11.46 -1.48
CA ILE A 24 -11.83 11.95 -1.33
C ILE A 24 -11.21 11.00 -0.30
N GLY A 25 -10.63 9.95 -0.80
CA GLY A 25 -9.85 9.00 0.00
C GLY A 25 -8.77 9.81 0.69
N GLN A 26 -8.74 9.76 1.99
CA GLN A 26 -7.78 10.54 2.76
C GLN A 26 -6.65 9.63 3.16
N SER A 27 -5.47 10.13 2.94
CA SER A 27 -4.24 9.41 2.77
C SER A 27 -3.54 9.09 4.07
N ILE A 28 -2.69 8.14 3.98
CA ILE A 28 -1.63 7.73 4.86
C ILE A 28 -0.67 8.93 5.05
N ILE A 29 0.11 9.32 4.05
CA ILE A 29 0.77 10.63 4.01
C ILE A 29 0.25 11.34 2.77
N SER A 30 -0.40 12.48 2.92
CA SER A 30 -1.00 13.19 1.80
C SER A 30 -0.11 14.28 1.22
N ALA A 31 -0.18 14.47 -0.08
CA ALA A 31 0.54 15.54 -0.76
C ALA A 31 0.19 16.91 -0.18
N PHE A 32 -1.10 17.19 0.02
CA PHE A 32 -1.56 18.50 0.49
C PHE A 32 -2.72 18.34 1.49
N GLY A 33 -2.94 19.37 2.30
CA GLY A 33 -4.04 19.45 3.24
C GLY A 33 -3.60 19.94 4.61
N ASP A 34 -4.58 20.09 5.50
CA ASP A 34 -4.33 20.28 6.92
C ASP A 34 -4.60 18.98 7.69
N SER A 35 -4.23 18.94 8.96
CA SER A 35 -4.47 17.79 9.82
C SER A 35 -5.96 17.47 9.99
N SER A 36 -6.87 18.42 9.74
CA SER A 36 -8.33 18.25 9.84
C SER A 36 -8.93 17.53 8.61
N SER A 37 -8.23 17.57 7.47
CA SER A 37 -8.66 16.90 6.24
C SER A 37 -8.42 15.38 6.26
N ARG A 38 -7.68 14.88 7.26
CA ARG A 38 -7.27 13.48 7.38
C ARG A 38 -8.28 12.69 8.19
N LYS A 39 -9.34 12.23 7.52
CA LYS A 39 -10.34 11.37 8.15
C LYS A 39 -10.02 9.90 7.88
N PRO A 40 -10.13 9.02 8.89
CA PRO A 40 -10.08 7.60 8.65
C PRO A 40 -11.14 7.18 7.62
N LEU A 41 -10.89 6.08 6.92
CA LEU A 41 -11.91 5.44 6.11
C LEU A 41 -13.15 5.13 6.95
N ALA A 42 -14.32 5.24 6.36
CA ALA A 42 -15.54 4.77 6.98
C ALA A 42 -15.40 3.27 7.32
N SER A 43 -15.97 2.86 8.44
CA SER A 43 -15.80 1.50 8.97
C SER A 43 -16.30 0.39 8.06
N ASN A 44 -17.16 0.72 7.09
CA ASN A 44 -17.68 -0.22 6.06
C ASN A 44 -16.82 -0.31 4.81
N GLN A 45 -15.72 0.45 4.71
CA GLN A 45 -14.84 0.44 3.54
C GLN A 45 -13.59 -0.40 3.82
N TYR A 46 -13.22 -1.25 2.88
CA TYR A 46 -12.03 -2.10 2.94
C TYR A 46 -11.94 -2.95 4.23
N THR A 47 -13.07 -3.51 4.66
CA THR A 47 -13.18 -4.25 5.92
C THR A 47 -12.27 -5.46 6.01
N GLY A 48 -11.85 -6.02 4.87
CA GLY A 48 -10.88 -7.12 4.78
C GLY A 48 -9.41 -6.70 4.91
N VAL A 49 -9.13 -5.40 5.03
CA VAL A 49 -7.79 -4.96 5.40
C VAL A 49 -7.67 -4.99 6.91
N ALA A 50 -6.75 -5.81 7.41
CA ALA A 50 -6.55 -6.10 8.83
C ALA A 50 -5.37 -5.32 9.41
N TYR A 51 -5.49 -4.93 10.67
CA TYR A 51 -4.35 -4.57 11.51
C TYR A 51 -3.73 -5.83 12.12
N LEU A 52 -2.42 -5.97 12.01
CA LEU A 52 -1.64 -7.07 12.58
C LEU A 52 -0.99 -6.57 13.87
N ASP A 53 -1.63 -6.84 15.03
CA ASP A 53 -1.36 -6.17 16.30
C ASP A 53 0.10 -6.27 16.78
N SER A 54 0.64 -7.48 16.91
CA SER A 54 1.99 -7.68 17.43
C SER A 54 3.10 -7.30 16.45
N ALA A 55 2.78 -7.27 15.14
CA ALA A 55 3.72 -6.87 14.09
C ALA A 55 3.64 -5.36 13.80
N GLN A 56 2.61 -4.68 14.28
CA GLN A 56 2.31 -3.27 13.93
C GLN A 56 2.28 -3.04 12.40
N CYS A 57 1.77 -4.02 11.68
CA CYS A 57 1.69 -4.08 10.24
C CYS A 57 0.25 -4.12 9.75
N THR A 58 0.09 -4.10 8.46
CA THR A 58 -1.18 -4.25 7.76
C THR A 58 -1.21 -5.57 6.98
N GLY A 59 -2.38 -6.14 6.76
CA GLY A 59 -2.56 -7.32 5.92
C GLY A 59 -3.89 -7.32 5.20
N SER A 60 -4.05 -8.21 4.22
CA SER A 60 -5.24 -8.30 3.37
C SER A 60 -5.85 -9.69 3.39
N LEU A 61 -7.14 -9.78 3.72
CA LEU A 61 -7.89 -11.04 3.70
C LEU A 61 -8.09 -11.52 2.27
N LEU A 62 -7.56 -12.68 1.95
CA LEU A 62 -7.73 -13.31 0.64
C LEU A 62 -9.08 -14.00 0.50
N THR A 63 -9.53 -14.19 -0.73
CA THR A 63 -10.71 -14.99 -1.08
C THR A 63 -10.66 -16.35 -0.38
N GLY A 64 -11.78 -16.76 0.22
CA GLY A 64 -11.90 -17.94 1.08
C GLY A 64 -11.84 -17.61 2.57
N GLY A 65 -11.43 -16.39 2.95
CA GLY A 65 -11.55 -15.86 4.32
C GLY A 65 -10.61 -16.49 5.35
N LEU A 66 -9.68 -17.36 4.94
CA LEU A 66 -8.80 -18.11 5.86
C LEU A 66 -7.36 -17.61 5.86
N TYR A 67 -6.94 -16.88 4.83
CA TYR A 67 -5.56 -16.44 4.65
C TYR A 67 -5.47 -14.92 4.57
N VAL A 68 -4.44 -14.36 5.19
CA VAL A 68 -4.10 -12.93 5.11
C VAL A 68 -2.74 -12.78 4.42
N LEU A 69 -2.70 -11.97 3.39
CA LEU A 69 -1.49 -11.63 2.65
C LEU A 69 -0.83 -10.41 3.31
N THR A 70 0.49 -10.43 3.51
CA THR A 70 1.26 -9.36 4.15
C THR A 70 2.72 -9.39 3.67
N ALA A 71 3.58 -8.51 4.19
CA ALA A 71 5.01 -8.51 3.92
C ALA A 71 5.77 -9.51 4.80
N ALA A 72 6.89 -10.00 4.34
CA ALA A 72 7.72 -10.94 5.09
C ALA A 72 8.45 -10.27 6.25
N HIS A 73 8.90 -9.02 6.07
CA HIS A 73 9.58 -8.26 7.13
C HIS A 73 8.68 -8.05 8.36
N CYS A 74 7.36 -8.05 8.23
CA CYS A 74 6.43 -8.03 9.36
C CYS A 74 6.57 -9.25 10.29
N LEU A 75 7.18 -10.33 9.81
CA LEU A 75 7.31 -11.61 10.52
C LEU A 75 8.77 -12.03 10.78
N ASN A 76 9.68 -11.45 10.03
CA ASN A 76 11.11 -11.73 10.11
C ASN A 76 11.88 -10.51 9.62
N GLU A 77 12.18 -9.60 10.51
CA GLU A 77 13.00 -8.42 10.24
C GLU A 77 14.35 -8.61 10.91
N GLY A 78 15.43 -8.21 10.21
CA GLY A 78 16.79 -8.37 10.71
C GLY A 78 17.18 -9.83 11.00
N GLY A 79 16.56 -10.80 10.29
CA GLY A 79 16.77 -12.23 10.53
C GLY A 79 16.08 -12.79 11.77
N VAL A 80 15.45 -11.93 12.58
CA VAL A 80 14.72 -12.36 13.80
C VAL A 80 13.28 -12.68 13.43
N LYS A 81 12.91 -13.94 13.51
CA LYS A 81 11.53 -14.38 13.27
C LYS A 81 10.64 -14.09 14.47
N VAL A 82 9.44 -13.60 14.19
CA VAL A 82 8.39 -13.56 15.22
C VAL A 82 8.10 -14.99 15.65
N PRO A 83 8.21 -15.34 16.96
CA PRO A 83 7.91 -16.67 17.42
C PRO A 83 6.47 -17.08 17.07
N ALA A 84 6.29 -18.36 16.68
CA ALA A 84 4.96 -18.86 16.32
C ALA A 84 3.96 -18.79 17.48
N GLU A 85 4.46 -18.83 18.72
CA GLU A 85 3.68 -18.64 19.95
C GLU A 85 3.33 -17.19 20.22
N THR A 86 4.02 -16.22 19.59
CA THR A 86 3.65 -14.82 19.67
C THR A 86 2.34 -14.67 18.94
N ALA A 87 1.28 -14.46 19.71
CA ALA A 87 -0.10 -14.51 19.22
C ALA A 87 -0.39 -13.32 18.30
N ILE A 88 0.16 -13.35 17.09
CA ILE A 88 -0.25 -12.41 16.04
C ILE A 88 -1.76 -12.59 15.84
N LYS A 89 -2.49 -11.49 15.90
CA LYS A 89 -3.91 -11.45 15.60
C LYS A 89 -4.14 -10.55 14.40
N ALA A 90 -4.98 -11.00 13.50
CA ALA A 90 -5.53 -10.16 12.46
C ALA A 90 -6.82 -9.53 12.98
N ILE A 91 -6.82 -8.20 13.10
CA ILE A 91 -7.94 -7.42 13.63
C ILE A 91 -8.64 -6.75 12.44
N PHE A 92 -9.89 -7.15 12.19
CA PHE A 92 -10.74 -6.61 11.15
C PHE A 92 -11.76 -5.67 11.78
N LYS A 93 -11.80 -4.41 11.33
CA LYS A 93 -12.73 -3.38 11.82
C LYS A 93 -13.86 -3.16 10.80
N PHE A 94 -15.10 -3.11 11.28
CA PHE A 94 -16.31 -2.95 10.48
C PHE A 94 -17.42 -2.20 11.27
N PRO A 95 -18.55 -1.79 10.67
CA PRO A 95 -19.50 -0.88 11.31
C PRO A 95 -20.05 -1.34 12.67
N SER A 96 -20.24 -2.63 12.86
CA SER A 96 -20.77 -3.18 14.12
C SER A 96 -19.69 -3.52 15.15
N GLY A 97 -18.42 -3.15 14.92
CA GLY A 97 -17.30 -3.39 15.85
C GLY A 97 -16.06 -3.95 15.17
N GLU A 98 -15.38 -4.86 15.83
CA GLU A 98 -14.19 -5.52 15.29
C GLU A 98 -14.22 -7.02 15.60
N VAL A 99 -13.48 -7.78 14.80
CA VAL A 99 -13.19 -9.17 15.07
C VAL A 99 -11.68 -9.40 15.06
N SER A 100 -11.18 -9.97 16.15
CA SER A 100 -9.79 -10.38 16.29
C SER A 100 -9.69 -11.89 16.08
N ILE A 101 -8.88 -12.32 15.11
CA ILE A 101 -8.69 -13.73 14.79
C ILE A 101 -7.21 -14.06 14.94
N PRO A 102 -6.85 -14.97 15.86
CA PRO A 102 -5.47 -15.41 16.00
C PRO A 102 -4.96 -16.10 14.74
N VAL A 103 -3.68 -15.92 14.46
CA VAL A 103 -2.96 -16.64 13.43
C VAL A 103 -2.61 -18.05 13.96
N SER A 104 -2.80 -19.07 13.14
CA SER A 104 -2.44 -20.46 13.49
C SER A 104 -1.10 -20.86 12.90
N ASN A 105 -0.71 -20.28 11.79
CA ASN A 105 0.56 -20.52 11.10
C ASN A 105 0.87 -19.39 10.15
N TYR A 106 2.12 -19.25 9.73
CA TYR A 106 2.52 -18.30 8.70
C TYR A 106 3.52 -18.93 7.72
N TYR A 107 3.56 -18.39 6.52
CA TYR A 107 4.41 -18.84 5.43
C TYR A 107 5.14 -17.62 4.87
N ILE A 108 6.44 -17.54 5.13
CA ILE A 108 7.34 -16.55 4.55
C ILE A 108 7.85 -17.08 3.22
N HIS A 109 7.99 -16.24 2.21
CA HIS A 109 8.57 -16.66 0.94
C HIS A 109 9.99 -17.19 1.16
N PRO A 110 10.34 -18.37 0.59
CA PRO A 110 11.63 -19.02 0.88
C PRO A 110 12.85 -18.23 0.41
N GLY A 111 12.69 -17.29 -0.49
CA GLY A 111 13.75 -16.38 -0.92
C GLY A 111 13.92 -15.14 -0.03
N TRP A 112 13.11 -14.94 1.00
CA TRP A 112 13.27 -13.83 1.93
C TRP A 112 14.44 -14.09 2.88
N THR A 113 15.37 -13.15 2.94
CA THR A 113 16.59 -13.26 3.76
C THR A 113 16.45 -12.69 5.17
N GLY A 114 15.45 -11.84 5.39
CA GLY A 114 15.27 -11.07 6.63
C GLY A 114 15.82 -9.65 6.58
N TYR A 115 16.43 -9.27 5.48
CA TYR A 115 17.07 -7.97 5.25
C TYR A 115 16.74 -7.45 3.86
N GLU A 116 16.91 -6.15 3.67
CA GLU A 116 16.90 -5.51 2.35
C GLU A 116 15.61 -5.80 1.55
N SER A 117 14.51 -5.21 2.02
CA SER A 117 13.18 -5.41 1.39
C SER A 117 13.16 -5.01 -0.09
N GLU A 118 14.01 -4.07 -0.47
CA GLU A 118 14.21 -3.62 -1.86
C GLU A 118 14.81 -4.68 -2.78
N VAL A 119 15.50 -5.68 -2.25
CA VAL A 119 16.02 -6.80 -3.07
C VAL A 119 14.89 -7.67 -3.60
N GLY A 120 13.82 -7.85 -2.83
CA GLY A 120 12.64 -8.61 -3.22
C GLY A 120 12.31 -9.75 -2.26
N ASN A 121 11.32 -10.55 -2.64
CA ASN A 121 10.78 -11.67 -1.84
C ASN A 121 10.12 -11.26 -0.51
N ASP A 122 9.90 -9.96 -0.29
CA ASP A 122 9.24 -9.45 0.91
C ASP A 122 7.72 -9.72 0.85
N ILE A 123 7.35 -10.96 1.04
CA ILE A 123 5.97 -11.44 1.01
C ILE A 123 5.74 -12.61 1.96
N ALA A 124 4.62 -12.60 2.66
CA ALA A 124 4.22 -13.66 3.57
C ALA A 124 2.69 -13.87 3.56
N ILE A 125 2.26 -15.04 4.00
CA ILE A 125 0.86 -15.40 4.16
C ILE A 125 0.66 -15.90 5.58
N LEU A 126 -0.34 -15.35 6.27
CA LEU A 126 -0.81 -15.80 7.56
C LEU A 126 -2.02 -16.72 7.38
N LYS A 127 -2.04 -17.87 8.05
CA LYS A 127 -3.23 -18.72 8.16
C LYS A 127 -3.94 -18.43 9.46
N LEU A 128 -5.19 -18.01 9.37
CA LEU A 128 -6.02 -17.74 10.54
C LEU A 128 -6.45 -19.07 11.23
N LYS A 129 -6.71 -19.02 12.53
CA LYS A 129 -7.26 -20.19 13.27
C LYS A 129 -8.66 -20.61 12.83
N ARG A 130 -9.41 -19.68 12.26
CA ARG A 130 -10.73 -19.91 11.66
C ARG A 130 -10.95 -18.90 10.54
N ALA A 131 -11.83 -19.20 9.62
CA ALA A 131 -12.20 -18.24 8.59
C ALA A 131 -12.83 -16.97 9.23
N ALA A 132 -12.54 -15.83 8.62
CA ALA A 132 -13.18 -14.58 8.96
C ALA A 132 -14.68 -14.64 8.62
N PRO A 133 -15.56 -13.91 9.35
CA PRO A 133 -16.96 -13.80 9.01
C PRO A 133 -17.17 -13.41 7.53
N PRO A 134 -18.17 -13.99 6.83
CA PRO A 134 -18.40 -13.71 5.41
C PRO A 134 -18.85 -12.28 5.11
N THR A 135 -19.21 -11.52 6.14
CA THR A 135 -19.51 -10.09 6.04
C THR A 135 -18.26 -9.20 5.89
N ILE A 136 -17.08 -9.76 6.14
CA ILE A 136 -15.81 -9.07 5.93
C ILE A 136 -15.39 -9.24 4.48
N GLU A 137 -15.01 -8.14 3.83
CA GLU A 137 -14.53 -8.15 2.43
C GLU A 137 -13.32 -9.09 2.27
N GLN A 138 -13.29 -9.76 1.12
CA GLN A 138 -12.21 -10.65 0.74
C GLN A 138 -11.71 -10.23 -0.62
N TYR A 139 -10.40 -10.26 -0.82
CA TYR A 139 -9.80 -9.71 -2.02
C TYR A 139 -9.15 -10.79 -2.88
N GLU A 140 -9.32 -10.61 -4.19
CA GLU A 140 -8.55 -11.33 -5.19
C GLU A 140 -7.19 -10.66 -5.40
N ILE A 141 -6.19 -11.46 -5.79
CA ILE A 141 -4.90 -10.93 -6.23
C ILE A 141 -4.95 -10.53 -7.70
N ASN A 142 -4.22 -9.46 -8.07
CA ASN A 142 -3.95 -9.14 -9.46
C ASN A 142 -2.98 -10.17 -10.06
N ARG A 143 -3.32 -10.70 -11.23
CA ARG A 143 -2.49 -11.67 -11.95
C ARG A 143 -1.93 -11.10 -13.25
N ASN A 144 -2.41 -9.92 -13.64
CA ASN A 144 -1.97 -9.24 -14.84
C ASN A 144 -0.67 -8.50 -14.57
N LYS A 145 0.31 -8.67 -15.44
CA LYS A 145 1.62 -7.99 -15.34
C LYS A 145 1.62 -6.64 -16.06
N ASN A 146 0.57 -5.86 -15.88
CA ASN A 146 0.37 -4.57 -16.53
C ASN A 146 0.11 -3.43 -15.54
N GLU A 147 0.78 -3.48 -14.39
CA GLU A 147 0.59 -2.53 -13.30
C GLU A 147 1.22 -1.17 -13.57
N ILE A 148 2.32 -1.13 -14.34
CA ILE A 148 3.05 0.11 -14.66
C ILE A 148 2.13 1.11 -15.35
N GLY A 149 2.19 2.36 -14.89
CA GLY A 149 1.34 3.47 -15.34
C GLY A 149 -0.08 3.45 -14.74
N LYS A 150 -0.46 2.42 -13.99
CA LYS A 150 -1.76 2.36 -13.35
C LYS A 150 -1.78 3.07 -12.02
N VAL A 151 -2.87 3.82 -11.79
CA VAL A 151 -3.20 4.36 -10.48
C VAL A 151 -3.64 3.22 -9.58
N PHE A 152 -3.05 3.15 -8.42
CA PHE A 152 -3.45 2.22 -7.37
C PHE A 152 -4.06 2.97 -6.18
N ARG A 153 -4.80 2.24 -5.36
CA ARG A 153 -5.27 2.69 -4.06
C ARG A 153 -4.61 1.89 -2.96
N LYS A 154 -3.80 2.55 -2.16
CA LYS A 154 -3.20 1.97 -0.96
C LYS A 154 -4.18 2.09 0.20
N VAL A 155 -4.25 1.04 1.03
CA VAL A 155 -5.06 1.02 2.25
C VAL A 155 -4.23 0.42 3.38
N GLY A 156 -4.15 1.12 4.51
CA GLY A 156 -3.34 0.66 5.62
C GLY A 156 -3.68 1.26 6.96
N TYR A 157 -2.88 0.91 7.95
CA TYR A 157 -2.96 1.34 9.35
C TYR A 157 -1.71 2.11 9.79
N GLY A 158 -0.94 2.63 8.83
CA GLY A 158 0.26 3.42 9.07
C GLY A 158 -0.01 4.77 9.72
N TYR A 159 1.06 5.46 10.07
CA TYR A 159 0.99 6.85 10.52
C TYR A 159 0.42 7.73 9.41
N ILE A 160 -0.17 8.84 9.79
CA ILE A 160 -0.55 9.89 8.85
C ILE A 160 0.49 11.01 8.86
N GLY A 161 0.55 11.77 7.80
CA GLY A 161 1.53 12.85 7.64
C GLY A 161 1.19 13.80 6.50
N LEU A 162 2.09 14.73 6.22
CA LEU A 162 2.06 15.65 5.08
C LEU A 162 3.33 15.48 4.27
N GLY A 163 3.22 15.58 2.95
CA GLY A 163 4.38 15.49 2.07
C GLY A 163 5.49 16.50 2.39
N ALA A 164 5.13 17.67 2.88
CA ALA A 164 6.11 18.70 3.26
C ALA A 164 6.87 18.40 4.57
N THR A 165 6.38 17.50 5.42
CA THR A 165 6.93 17.26 6.78
C THR A 165 7.05 15.79 7.14
N GLY A 166 6.67 14.90 6.23
CA GLY A 166 6.67 13.46 6.47
C GLY A 166 5.62 12.99 7.49
N GLN A 167 5.80 11.80 8.00
CA GLN A 167 4.87 11.13 8.92
C GLN A 167 4.89 11.75 10.33
N ASP A 168 3.70 11.86 10.94
CA ASP A 168 3.54 12.22 12.34
C ASP A 168 3.46 10.95 13.21
N LYS A 169 4.53 10.64 13.90
CA LYS A 169 4.65 9.43 14.74
C LYS A 169 3.67 9.38 15.92
N ASN A 170 2.98 10.48 16.22
CA ASN A 170 1.96 10.53 17.28
C ASN A 170 0.54 10.27 16.73
N SER A 171 0.38 10.08 15.43
CA SER A 171 -0.92 10.15 14.77
C SER A 171 -1.74 8.86 14.79
N ASN A 172 -1.15 7.69 15.07
CA ASN A 172 -1.85 6.40 14.92
C ASN A 172 -1.98 5.60 16.22
N SER A 173 -2.23 6.27 17.34
CA SER A 173 -2.43 5.61 18.64
C SER A 173 -3.65 4.66 18.69
N GLU A 174 -4.62 4.80 17.76
CA GLU A 174 -5.89 4.05 17.75
C GLU A 174 -6.01 3.04 16.59
N ALA A 175 -4.94 2.80 15.83
CA ALA A 175 -4.92 1.91 14.66
C ALA A 175 -6.15 2.12 13.75
N LYS A 176 -6.30 3.31 13.20
CA LYS A 176 -7.35 3.67 12.24
C LYS A 176 -6.91 3.32 10.82
N ARG A 177 -7.87 2.92 9.98
CA ARG A 177 -7.61 2.59 8.57
C ARG A 177 -7.72 3.83 7.72
N TYR A 178 -6.72 4.05 6.85
CA TYR A 178 -6.64 5.15 5.91
C TYR A 178 -6.45 4.64 4.48
N SER A 179 -6.67 5.51 3.49
CA SER A 179 -6.35 5.19 2.10
C SER A 179 -5.96 6.43 1.31
N GLY A 180 -5.24 6.21 0.22
CA GLY A 180 -4.93 7.23 -0.77
C GLY A 180 -4.51 6.58 -2.08
N GLN A 181 -4.09 7.39 -3.05
CA GLN A 181 -3.73 6.94 -4.39
C GLN A 181 -2.31 7.36 -4.74
N ASN A 182 -1.65 6.54 -5.54
CA ASN A 182 -0.46 6.91 -6.28
C ASN A 182 -0.45 6.11 -7.59
N ARG A 183 0.59 6.26 -8.41
CA ARG A 183 0.76 5.57 -9.70
C ARG A 183 2.05 4.76 -9.64
N TYR A 184 2.05 3.57 -10.22
CA TYR A 184 3.28 2.82 -10.40
C TYR A 184 4.06 3.34 -11.60
N ASP A 185 5.26 3.85 -11.37
CA ASP A 185 6.10 4.45 -12.39
C ASP A 185 6.95 3.43 -13.14
N ALA A 186 7.51 2.48 -12.40
CA ALA A 186 8.39 1.47 -12.96
C ALA A 186 8.44 0.17 -12.15
N LEU A 187 9.14 -0.82 -12.69
CA LEU A 187 9.72 -1.89 -11.90
C LEU A 187 11.05 -1.41 -11.29
N ILE A 188 11.40 -1.95 -10.13
CA ILE A 188 12.67 -1.65 -9.44
C ILE A 188 13.90 -1.93 -10.32
N ASP A 189 13.74 -2.74 -11.36
CA ASP A 189 14.76 -3.08 -12.36
C ASP A 189 15.50 -1.85 -12.93
N VAL A 190 14.82 -0.71 -13.01
CA VAL A 190 15.42 0.54 -13.52
C VAL A 190 16.55 1.03 -12.61
N LEU A 191 16.52 0.71 -11.33
CA LEU A 191 17.53 1.09 -10.36
C LEU A 191 18.83 0.27 -10.51
N LYS A 192 18.76 -0.97 -10.99
CA LYS A 192 19.86 -1.94 -11.00
C LYS A 192 21.20 -1.43 -11.54
N ASN A 193 21.16 -0.58 -12.57
CA ASN A 193 22.37 -0.05 -13.22
C ASN A 193 22.50 1.47 -13.10
N ALA A 194 21.61 2.09 -12.35
CA ALA A 194 21.54 3.56 -12.25
C ALA A 194 21.96 4.06 -10.88
N THR A 195 22.06 3.17 -9.90
CA THR A 195 22.47 3.50 -8.53
C THR A 195 23.90 3.08 -8.26
N GLU A 196 24.54 3.70 -7.26
CA GLU A 196 25.83 3.28 -6.76
C GLU A 196 25.71 2.18 -5.68
N SER A 197 24.48 1.85 -5.26
CA SER A 197 24.19 0.77 -4.33
C SER A 197 24.38 -0.59 -5.03
N ASP A 198 24.87 -1.57 -4.30
CA ASP A 198 24.96 -2.94 -4.82
C ASP A 198 23.57 -3.55 -4.93
N MET A 199 23.08 -3.66 -6.15
CA MET A 199 21.79 -4.27 -6.48
C MET A 199 21.96 -5.63 -7.18
N SER A 200 23.10 -6.31 -6.94
CA SER A 200 23.42 -7.59 -7.59
C SER A 200 22.40 -8.70 -7.27
N GLU A 201 21.86 -8.71 -6.06
CA GLU A 201 20.91 -9.70 -5.58
C GLU A 201 19.46 -9.37 -5.90
N LEU A 202 19.20 -8.24 -6.58
CA LEU A 202 17.87 -7.80 -6.93
C LEU A 202 17.10 -8.85 -7.73
N VAL A 203 15.92 -9.23 -7.23
CA VAL A 203 14.98 -10.12 -7.93
C VAL A 203 14.20 -9.32 -8.98
N LEU A 204 14.67 -9.35 -10.22
CA LEU A 204 14.10 -8.57 -11.33
C LEU A 204 12.61 -8.86 -11.53
N GLY A 205 11.83 -7.81 -11.74
CA GLY A 205 10.38 -7.89 -11.97
C GLY A 205 9.54 -8.13 -10.72
N SER A 206 10.16 -8.22 -9.54
CA SER A 206 9.50 -8.60 -8.30
C SER A 206 8.86 -7.45 -7.55
N GLN A 207 9.19 -6.20 -7.89
CA GLN A 207 8.71 -5.02 -7.20
C GLN A 207 8.27 -3.90 -8.14
N LEU A 208 7.29 -3.16 -7.70
CA LEU A 208 6.74 -1.96 -8.32
C LEU A 208 7.20 -0.76 -7.51
N ILE A 209 7.73 0.26 -8.18
CA ILE A 209 8.16 1.50 -7.52
C ILE A 209 7.35 2.69 -7.98
N PHE A 210 7.28 3.68 -7.09
CA PHE A 210 6.63 4.96 -7.30
C PHE A 210 7.29 6.00 -6.39
N ASP A 211 7.26 7.27 -6.80
CA ASP A 211 7.72 8.37 -5.95
C ASP A 211 6.55 9.19 -5.41
N PHE A 212 6.88 10.20 -4.63
CA PHE A 212 5.90 11.05 -4.00
C PHE A 212 6.14 12.51 -4.36
N ASP A 213 5.25 13.04 -5.20
CA ASP A 213 5.40 14.30 -5.87
C ASP A 213 4.57 15.43 -5.26
N ASP A 214 5.10 16.65 -5.31
CA ASP A 214 4.36 17.87 -4.98
C ASP A 214 3.83 18.64 -6.21
N GLY A 215 3.96 18.06 -7.40
CA GLY A 215 3.62 18.67 -8.67
C GLY A 215 4.76 19.47 -9.31
N THR A 216 5.91 19.60 -8.64
CA THR A 216 7.09 20.27 -9.17
C THR A 216 8.07 19.29 -9.81
N ALA A 217 9.01 19.78 -10.62
CA ALA A 217 10.10 18.95 -11.13
C ALA A 217 11.23 18.79 -10.12
N GLU A 218 11.18 19.50 -9.01
CA GLU A 218 12.19 19.47 -7.96
C GLU A 218 12.06 18.21 -7.11
N HIS A 219 10.81 17.78 -6.85
CA HIS A 219 10.51 16.63 -6.02
C HIS A 219 10.04 15.38 -6.80
N ASP A 220 10.08 15.43 -8.15
CA ASP A 220 9.89 14.28 -9.05
C ASP A 220 11.16 13.41 -9.01
N ALA A 221 11.26 12.53 -8.00
CA ALA A 221 12.48 11.76 -7.74
C ALA A 221 12.83 10.83 -8.90
N LEU A 222 11.88 10.04 -9.37
CA LEU A 222 12.13 9.11 -10.48
C LEU A 222 12.35 9.86 -11.79
N GLY A 223 11.62 10.92 -12.06
CA GLY A 223 11.79 11.71 -13.28
C GLY A 223 13.09 12.52 -13.33
N ARG A 224 13.66 12.89 -12.18
CA ARG A 224 15.00 13.56 -12.12
C ARG A 224 16.11 12.61 -12.53
N HIS A 225 16.04 11.37 -12.10
CA HIS A 225 17.05 10.35 -12.41
C HIS A 225 16.78 9.63 -13.73
N PHE A 226 15.50 9.47 -14.08
CA PHE A 226 15.05 8.77 -15.29
C PHE A 226 14.12 9.66 -16.12
N PRO A 227 14.61 10.47 -17.06
CA PRO A 227 13.78 11.41 -17.82
C PRO A 227 12.56 10.80 -18.54
N ARG A 228 12.52 9.48 -18.74
CA ARG A 228 11.40 8.76 -19.34
C ARG A 228 10.29 8.43 -18.32
N LEU A 229 10.57 8.56 -17.02
CA LEU A 229 9.63 8.33 -15.92
C LEU A 229 9.07 9.64 -15.35
N ARG A 230 9.29 10.78 -16.02
CA ARG A 230 8.78 12.05 -15.57
C ARG A 230 7.27 12.01 -15.42
N ASP A 231 6.83 12.09 -14.20
CA ASP A 231 5.47 12.28 -13.75
C ASP A 231 5.48 13.35 -12.65
N ARG A 232 4.45 14.05 -12.43
CA ARG A 232 4.34 15.04 -11.38
C ARG A 232 3.19 14.70 -10.44
N GLY A 233 2.91 13.43 -10.38
CA GLY A 233 1.97 12.82 -9.47
C GLY A 233 0.50 13.10 -9.75
N LEU A 234 -0.32 12.77 -8.77
CA LEU A 234 -1.79 12.87 -8.79
C LEU A 234 -2.30 14.12 -8.06
N GLY A 235 -1.41 15.08 -7.76
CA GLY A 235 -1.71 16.29 -7.03
C GLY A 235 -2.25 15.97 -5.62
N LYS A 236 -3.36 16.61 -5.21
CA LYS A 236 -3.91 16.43 -3.85
C LYS A 236 -4.35 15.00 -3.49
N ASN A 237 -4.44 14.11 -4.45
CA ASN A 237 -4.83 12.72 -4.23
C ASN A 237 -3.64 11.81 -3.97
N GLU A 238 -2.45 12.31 -4.16
CA GLU A 238 -1.23 11.53 -4.04
C GLU A 238 -0.83 11.25 -2.60
N ILE A 239 -0.23 10.09 -2.42
CA ILE A 239 0.21 9.61 -1.10
C ILE A 239 1.56 8.92 -1.17
N ALA A 240 2.29 8.96 -0.05
CA ALA A 240 3.40 8.06 0.24
C ALA A 240 3.00 6.93 1.19
N THR A 241 3.87 5.95 1.30
CA THR A 241 3.81 4.89 2.32
C THR A 241 4.29 5.46 3.67
N ALA A 242 3.70 5.00 4.77
CA ALA A 242 4.12 5.33 6.12
C ALA A 242 4.43 4.07 6.94
N SER A 243 5.19 4.23 8.03
CA SER A 243 5.41 3.14 9.00
C SER A 243 4.07 2.61 9.52
N GLY A 244 3.88 1.30 9.48
CA GLY A 244 2.62 0.61 9.81
C GLY A 244 1.75 0.25 8.60
N ASP A 245 2.04 0.80 7.41
CA ASP A 245 1.43 0.35 6.15
C ASP A 245 2.06 -0.94 5.61
N SER A 246 3.21 -1.30 6.12
CA SER A 246 3.94 -2.53 5.83
C SER A 246 3.00 -3.73 5.70
N GLY A 247 3.05 -4.44 4.59
CA GLY A 247 2.17 -5.58 4.28
C GLY A 247 0.77 -5.20 3.81
N GLY A 248 0.40 -3.91 3.82
CA GLY A 248 -0.88 -3.41 3.35
C GLY A 248 -1.02 -3.47 1.84
N PRO A 249 -2.27 -3.58 1.33
CA PRO A 249 -2.52 -3.70 -0.09
C PRO A 249 -2.46 -2.36 -0.83
N SER A 250 -1.92 -2.42 -2.03
CA SER A 250 -2.17 -1.46 -3.10
C SER A 250 -3.08 -2.11 -4.14
N PHE A 251 -4.30 -1.60 -4.24
CA PHE A 251 -5.33 -2.13 -5.13
C PHE A 251 -5.20 -1.53 -6.54
N VAL A 252 -5.04 -2.39 -7.53
CA VAL A 252 -5.14 -2.08 -8.96
C VAL A 252 -6.41 -2.77 -9.48
N ASP A 253 -7.31 -2.01 -10.10
CA ASP A 253 -8.57 -2.54 -10.63
C ASP A 253 -9.34 -3.41 -9.58
N ARG A 254 -9.36 -2.96 -8.30
CA ARG A 254 -9.97 -3.61 -7.13
C ARG A 254 -9.34 -4.94 -6.70
N LYS A 255 -8.19 -5.31 -7.24
CA LYS A 255 -7.42 -6.51 -6.86
C LYS A 255 -6.11 -6.10 -6.21
N ILE A 256 -5.57 -6.92 -5.34
CA ILE A 256 -4.28 -6.66 -4.69
C ILE A 256 -3.19 -6.76 -5.76
N GLY A 257 -2.64 -5.61 -6.18
CA GLY A 257 -1.57 -5.50 -7.17
C GLY A 257 -0.19 -5.42 -6.54
N GLY A 258 -0.10 -4.78 -5.36
CA GLY A 258 1.12 -4.62 -4.60
C GLY A 258 0.91 -4.81 -3.10
N ILE A 259 1.99 -5.04 -2.39
CA ILE A 259 2.06 -5.13 -0.93
C ILE A 259 3.12 -4.12 -0.48
N SER A 260 2.78 -3.19 0.40
CA SER A 260 3.73 -2.21 0.94
C SER A 260 4.94 -2.89 1.53
N SER A 261 6.12 -2.55 1.02
CA SER A 261 7.38 -3.18 1.39
C SER A 261 8.36 -2.19 2.02
N TRP A 262 8.73 -1.13 1.32
CA TRP A 262 9.72 -0.17 1.78
C TRP A 262 9.44 1.25 1.29
N GLY A 263 10.13 2.23 1.90
CA GLY A 263 10.20 3.61 1.45
C GLY A 263 11.53 4.21 1.86
N TYR A 264 12.19 4.93 0.97
CA TYR A 264 13.49 5.56 1.20
C TYR A 264 13.55 6.93 0.55
N SER A 265 14.33 7.83 1.17
CA SER A 265 14.86 8.98 0.46
C SER A 265 15.57 8.51 -0.82
N ASP A 266 15.43 9.27 -1.91
CA ASP A 266 16.15 8.98 -3.14
C ASP A 266 17.68 9.01 -2.94
N ARG A 267 18.18 9.59 -1.83
CA ARG A 267 19.58 9.54 -1.37
C ARG A 267 20.06 8.12 -1.07
N GLY A 268 19.16 7.19 -0.74
CA GLY A 268 19.51 5.79 -0.57
C GLY A 268 19.99 5.16 -1.87
N PHE A 269 19.54 5.68 -3.01
CA PHE A 269 19.88 5.19 -4.33
C PHE A 269 20.85 6.09 -5.09
N PHE A 270 20.82 7.40 -4.88
CA PHE A 270 21.56 8.39 -5.65
C PHE A 270 22.36 9.34 -4.76
N LYS A 271 23.49 9.83 -5.25
CA LYS A 271 24.35 10.78 -4.51
C LYS A 271 24.13 12.24 -4.91
N THR A 272 23.56 12.47 -6.08
CA THR A 272 23.36 13.81 -6.64
C THR A 272 21.91 13.95 -7.13
N ASN A 273 21.49 15.17 -7.39
CA ASN A 273 20.13 15.48 -7.84
C ASN A 273 19.03 14.98 -6.88
N ILE A 274 19.29 15.06 -5.59
CA ILE A 274 18.38 14.61 -4.56
C ILE A 274 17.07 15.39 -4.62
N ALA A 275 15.94 14.68 -4.68
CA ALA A 275 14.61 15.22 -4.75
C ALA A 275 13.94 15.33 -3.38
N ASP A 276 14.33 14.53 -2.42
CA ASP A 276 13.80 14.51 -1.07
C ASP A 276 13.87 15.89 -0.41
N ILE A 277 12.70 16.43 -0.03
CA ILE A 277 12.54 17.83 0.44
C ILE A 277 13.25 18.10 1.76
N ASP A 278 13.23 17.16 2.69
CA ASP A 278 13.77 17.36 4.05
C ASP A 278 15.02 16.52 4.35
N LYS A 279 15.35 15.60 3.47
CA LYS A 279 16.51 14.70 3.57
C LYS A 279 16.49 13.78 4.78
N ILE A 280 15.31 13.53 5.32
CA ILE A 280 15.07 12.56 6.41
C ILE A 280 14.59 11.27 5.78
N ASP A 281 15.39 10.24 5.87
CA ASP A 281 15.10 8.96 5.24
C ASP A 281 13.88 8.27 5.83
N ASN A 282 13.06 7.65 4.98
CA ASN A 282 11.90 6.83 5.34
C ASN A 282 10.87 7.56 6.23
N ASN A 283 10.58 8.79 5.93
CA ASN A 283 9.54 9.55 6.62
C ASN A 283 8.31 9.85 5.75
N GLY A 284 8.35 9.51 4.45
CA GLY A 284 7.29 9.73 3.49
C GLY A 284 7.14 11.19 3.06
N SER A 285 8.20 12.00 3.10
CA SER A 285 8.18 13.36 2.57
C SER A 285 8.24 13.38 1.04
N PHE A 286 7.96 14.55 0.44
CA PHE A 286 8.08 14.72 -1.01
C PHE A 286 9.47 14.38 -1.53
N GLY A 287 9.54 13.69 -2.65
CA GLY A 287 10.78 13.26 -3.27
C GLY A 287 11.31 11.92 -2.76
N GLU A 288 10.61 11.24 -1.85
CA GLU A 288 10.95 9.86 -1.49
C GLU A 288 10.40 8.85 -2.53
N ILE A 289 11.08 7.71 -2.62
CA ILE A 289 10.71 6.57 -3.46
C ILE A 289 10.19 5.45 -2.57
N SER A 290 9.05 4.87 -2.94
CA SER A 290 8.47 3.72 -2.26
C SER A 290 8.41 2.50 -3.18
N GLY A 291 8.47 1.31 -2.58
CA GLY A 291 8.34 0.05 -3.28
C GLY A 291 7.27 -0.87 -2.69
N ASP A 292 6.52 -1.48 -3.58
CA ASP A 292 5.55 -2.52 -3.26
C ASP A 292 6.01 -3.86 -3.84
N THR A 293 5.94 -4.94 -3.07
CA THR A 293 6.11 -6.30 -3.59
C THR A 293 5.03 -6.59 -4.64
N ARG A 294 5.44 -6.92 -5.86
CA ARG A 294 4.57 -7.14 -7.01
C ARG A 294 3.79 -8.45 -6.91
N VAL A 295 2.51 -8.40 -6.60
CA VAL A 295 1.70 -9.59 -6.32
C VAL A 295 1.56 -10.51 -7.54
N SER A 296 1.46 -9.97 -8.75
CA SER A 296 1.38 -10.77 -9.99
C SER A 296 2.64 -11.63 -10.24
N PHE A 297 3.80 -11.19 -9.74
CA PHE A 297 5.05 -11.95 -9.81
C PHE A 297 4.99 -13.18 -8.90
N TYR A 298 4.44 -13.04 -7.71
CA TYR A 298 4.34 -14.09 -6.69
C TYR A 298 3.04 -14.90 -6.74
N ALA A 299 2.16 -14.68 -7.72
CA ALA A 299 0.83 -15.32 -7.78
C ALA A 299 0.88 -16.85 -7.70
N ALA A 300 1.87 -17.48 -8.36
CA ALA A 300 2.03 -18.94 -8.31
C ALA A 300 2.46 -19.45 -6.91
N TRP A 301 3.25 -18.68 -6.18
CA TRP A 301 3.62 -19.02 -4.80
C TRP A 301 2.41 -18.87 -3.86
N ILE A 302 1.66 -17.78 -3.98
CA ILE A 302 0.42 -17.54 -3.22
C ILE A 302 -0.54 -18.71 -3.42
N ASP A 303 -0.75 -19.14 -4.67
CA ASP A 303 -1.63 -20.29 -4.98
C ASP A 303 -1.15 -21.58 -4.33
N ARG A 304 0.15 -21.88 -4.37
CA ARG A 304 0.69 -23.08 -3.71
C ARG A 304 0.43 -23.08 -2.21
N VAL A 305 0.58 -21.95 -1.55
CA VAL A 305 0.37 -21.85 -0.11
C VAL A 305 -1.12 -21.94 0.26
N THR A 306 -1.99 -21.30 -0.51
CA THR A 306 -3.42 -21.18 -0.15
C THR A 306 -4.27 -22.36 -0.61
N LYS A 307 -3.89 -23.06 -1.70
CA LYS A 307 -4.67 -24.19 -2.25
C LYS A 307 -4.27 -25.57 -1.70
N ASN A 308 -3.03 -25.73 -1.26
CA ASN A 308 -2.48 -27.04 -0.87
C ASN A 308 -2.55 -27.29 0.65
N LYS A 309 -3.34 -26.55 1.39
CA LYS A 309 -3.41 -26.66 2.86
C LYS A 309 -4.82 -26.29 3.33
#